data_5c408d206d571f6a61188768efaac0b0
#
_entry.id   5c408d206d571f6a61188768efaac0b0
#
_cell.length_a   1.000
_cell.length_b   1.000
_cell.length_c   1.000
_cell.angle_alpha   90.00
_cell.angle_beta   90.00
_cell.angle_gamma   90.00
#
_symmetry.space_group_name_H-M   'P 1'
#
loop_
_entity.id
_entity.type
_entity.pdbx_description
1 polymer ?
#
loop_
_entity_poly.entity_id
_entity_poly.type
_entity_poly.pdbx_seq_one_letter_code
_entity_poly.pdbx_strand_id
1 'polypeptide(L)'
;MNAILATTDDFMLALNGTMPWSLSNDFKHISKKDMSFFRKMTKGAKIVMGYNTWKSMGEKPLPGRGTHYIITRKNIKSRDNIIFTTLNNFKEKYINEKNLWCIGGAIIYSELISYCKEIYWNELILDSNKRSKLMERFSSSSKVFLDEALRKILKTQDTASYVEMESLVECDGEGSLIAFHHLYNFSRSDLNNV
;
A
#
# COMPACT_ATOMS: atom_id res chain seq x y z
N MET A 1 -7.35 9.36 -8.98
CA MET A 1 -6.53 8.20 -8.56
C MET A 1 -6.99 7.76 -7.18
N ASN A 2 -6.90 6.48 -6.84
CA ASN A 2 -7.09 5.95 -5.49
C ASN A 2 -5.78 5.33 -4.99
N ALA A 3 -5.62 5.18 -3.66
CA ALA A 3 -4.51 4.43 -3.08
C ALA A 3 -5.03 3.19 -2.36
N ILE A 4 -4.24 2.13 -2.38
CA ILE A 4 -4.45 0.94 -1.54
C ILE A 4 -3.11 0.55 -0.93
N LEU A 5 -3.12 0.38 0.40
CA LEU A 5 -1.93 0.02 1.16
C LEU A 5 -2.29 -0.90 2.31
N ALA A 6 -1.30 -1.63 2.77
CA ALA A 6 -1.40 -2.47 3.96
C ALA A 6 -0.17 -2.26 4.83
N THR A 7 -0.35 -2.14 6.14
CA THR A 7 0.73 -1.97 7.11
C THR A 7 0.44 -2.78 8.36
N THR A 8 1.47 -3.00 9.17
CA THR A 8 1.25 -3.38 10.56
C THR A 8 0.72 -2.18 11.36
N ASP A 9 0.25 -2.41 12.57
CA ASP A 9 -0.25 -1.40 13.52
C ASP A 9 0.77 -0.31 13.90
N ASP A 10 2.08 -0.59 13.73
CA ASP A 10 3.16 0.39 13.86
C ASP A 10 3.59 1.01 12.51
N PHE A 11 2.76 0.88 11.47
CA PHE A 11 2.99 1.41 10.12
C PHE A 11 4.17 0.83 9.35
N MET A 12 4.62 -0.37 9.68
CA MET A 12 5.61 -1.08 8.88
C MET A 12 4.96 -1.58 7.59
N LEU A 13 5.52 -1.15 6.47
CA LEU A 13 5.07 -1.50 5.12
C LEU A 13 5.82 -2.73 4.59
N ALA A 14 7.10 -2.84 4.90
CA ALA A 14 7.92 -3.95 4.43
C ALA A 14 9.00 -4.35 5.45
N LEU A 15 9.30 -5.64 5.48
CA LEU A 15 10.39 -6.29 6.19
C LEU A 15 11.11 -7.20 5.21
N ASN A 16 12.43 -7.06 5.11
CA ASN A 16 13.24 -7.82 4.15
C ASN A 16 12.70 -7.78 2.69
N GLY A 17 12.23 -6.61 2.26
CA GLY A 17 11.76 -6.36 0.89
C GLY A 17 10.37 -6.92 0.56
N THR A 18 9.64 -7.48 1.54
CA THR A 18 8.27 -7.98 1.35
C THR A 18 7.36 -7.58 2.51
N MET A 19 6.07 -7.86 2.40
CA MET A 19 5.12 -7.58 3.48
C MET A 19 5.41 -8.46 4.70
N PRO A 20 5.45 -7.91 5.93
CA PRO A 20 5.83 -8.64 7.15
C PRO A 20 5.04 -9.95 7.35
N TRP A 21 3.73 -9.90 7.17
CA TRP A 21 2.83 -11.07 7.31
C TRP A 21 2.98 -12.13 6.22
N SER A 22 3.74 -11.85 5.17
CA SER A 22 4.06 -12.84 4.13
C SER A 22 5.30 -13.68 4.45
N LEU A 23 6.03 -13.35 5.51
CA LEU A 23 7.30 -13.99 5.89
C LEU A 23 7.14 -15.21 6.81
N SER A 24 5.94 -15.42 7.37
CA SER A 24 5.64 -16.58 8.23
C SER A 24 4.30 -17.20 7.86
N ASN A 25 4.23 -18.52 7.97
CA ASN A 25 2.98 -19.27 7.83
C ASN A 25 1.98 -18.95 8.94
N ASP A 26 2.45 -18.43 10.08
CA ASP A 26 1.61 -18.03 11.21
C ASP A 26 0.60 -16.93 10.84
N PHE A 27 0.88 -16.17 9.78
CA PHE A 27 0.03 -15.10 9.27
C PHE A 27 -0.64 -15.43 7.94
N LYS A 28 -0.65 -16.71 7.53
CA LYS A 28 -1.16 -17.14 6.21
C LYS A 28 -2.61 -16.74 5.98
N HIS A 29 -3.45 -16.82 7.01
CA HIS A 29 -4.86 -16.48 6.91
C HIS A 29 -5.04 -14.98 6.62
N ILE A 30 -4.38 -14.14 7.42
CA ILE A 30 -4.38 -12.67 7.26
C ILE A 30 -3.80 -12.28 5.89
N SER A 31 -2.69 -12.88 5.49
CA SER A 31 -2.08 -12.65 4.17
C SER A 31 -3.05 -12.96 3.02
N LYS A 32 -3.84 -14.05 3.13
CA LYS A 32 -4.86 -14.38 2.14
C LYS A 32 -5.98 -13.35 2.07
N LYS A 33 -6.44 -12.84 3.22
CA LYS A 33 -7.49 -11.82 3.31
C LYS A 33 -7.04 -10.51 2.69
N ASP A 34 -5.88 -10.00 3.09
CA ASP A 34 -5.26 -8.81 2.53
C ASP A 34 -5.13 -8.92 1.00
N MET A 35 -4.56 -10.01 0.50
CA MET A 35 -4.41 -10.23 -0.93
C MET A 35 -5.73 -10.40 -1.67
N SER A 36 -6.75 -10.96 -1.04
CA SER A 36 -8.10 -11.09 -1.62
C SER A 36 -8.74 -9.70 -1.77
N PHE A 37 -8.66 -8.87 -0.73
CA PHE A 37 -9.13 -7.51 -0.76
C PHE A 37 -8.40 -6.68 -1.84
N PHE A 38 -7.08 -6.73 -1.87
CA PHE A 38 -6.27 -6.08 -2.91
C PHE A 38 -6.70 -6.49 -4.33
N ARG A 39 -6.89 -7.79 -4.56
CA ARG A 39 -7.32 -8.28 -5.88
C ARG A 39 -8.71 -7.78 -6.26
N LYS A 40 -9.64 -7.77 -5.33
CA LYS A 40 -11.00 -7.28 -5.51
C LYS A 40 -11.00 -5.80 -5.91
N MET A 41 -10.31 -4.95 -5.12
CA MET A 41 -10.31 -3.51 -5.30
C MET A 41 -9.61 -3.05 -6.58
N THR A 42 -8.52 -3.72 -6.95
CA THR A 42 -7.70 -3.32 -8.12
C THR A 42 -8.02 -4.08 -9.41
N LYS A 43 -9.12 -4.84 -9.46
CA LYS A 43 -9.52 -5.60 -10.67
C LYS A 43 -9.79 -4.64 -11.85
N GLY A 44 -9.15 -4.89 -12.99
CA GLY A 44 -9.27 -4.08 -14.19
C GLY A 44 -8.63 -2.68 -14.08
N ALA A 45 -7.98 -2.36 -12.96
CA ALA A 45 -7.39 -1.06 -12.72
C ALA A 45 -6.07 -0.85 -13.48
N LYS A 46 -5.73 0.41 -13.74
CA LYS A 46 -4.36 0.83 -14.06
C LYS A 46 -3.61 1.01 -12.74
N ILE A 47 -2.34 0.63 -12.71
CA ILE A 47 -1.56 0.55 -11.48
C ILE A 47 -0.34 1.47 -11.57
N VAL A 48 -0.08 2.25 -10.52
CA VAL A 48 1.20 2.96 -10.37
C VAL A 48 1.94 2.47 -9.14
N MET A 49 3.25 2.22 -9.30
CA MET A 49 4.15 1.75 -8.26
C MET A 49 5.58 2.21 -8.47
N GLY A 50 6.39 2.15 -7.41
CA GLY A 50 7.84 2.36 -7.51
C GLY A 50 8.57 1.13 -8.03
N TYR A 51 9.78 1.36 -8.56
CA TYR A 51 10.60 0.29 -9.15
C TYR A 51 10.96 -0.82 -8.14
N ASN A 52 11.18 -0.49 -6.86
CA ASN A 52 11.47 -1.50 -5.85
C ASN A 52 10.26 -2.42 -5.58
N THR A 53 9.05 -1.86 -5.58
CA THR A 53 7.81 -2.64 -5.49
C THR A 53 7.64 -3.54 -6.71
N TRP A 54 7.90 -3.02 -7.91
CA TRP A 54 7.92 -3.80 -9.14
C TRP A 54 8.88 -4.99 -9.07
N LYS A 55 10.12 -4.74 -8.61
CA LYS A 55 11.12 -5.82 -8.39
C LYS A 55 10.65 -6.88 -7.40
N SER A 56 10.08 -6.46 -6.26
CA SER A 56 9.63 -7.40 -5.23
C SER A 56 8.50 -8.33 -5.73
N MET A 57 7.77 -7.90 -6.76
CA MET A 57 6.75 -8.73 -7.44
C MET A 57 7.29 -9.57 -8.59
N GLY A 58 8.62 -9.68 -8.74
CA GLY A 58 9.27 -10.48 -9.78
C GLY A 58 9.23 -9.85 -11.18
N GLU A 59 9.04 -8.54 -11.28
CA GLU A 59 9.05 -7.77 -12.55
C GLU A 59 7.99 -8.27 -13.57
N LYS A 60 6.84 -8.70 -13.06
CA LYS A 60 5.72 -9.19 -13.87
C LYS A 60 4.46 -8.36 -13.65
N PRO A 61 3.66 -8.12 -14.70
CA PRO A 61 2.40 -7.41 -14.55
C PRO A 61 1.43 -8.22 -13.67
N LEU A 62 0.65 -7.50 -12.88
CA LEU A 62 -0.40 -8.10 -12.06
C LEU A 62 -1.53 -8.62 -12.97
N PRO A 63 -1.90 -9.91 -12.86
CA PRO A 63 -2.95 -10.48 -13.70
C PRO A 63 -4.29 -9.76 -13.53
N GLY A 64 -5.00 -9.52 -14.63
CA GLY A 64 -6.31 -8.89 -14.63
C GLY A 64 -6.30 -7.38 -14.32
N ARG A 65 -5.15 -6.72 -14.46
CA ARG A 65 -4.97 -5.27 -14.40
C ARG A 65 -4.61 -4.75 -15.79
N GLY A 66 -4.86 -3.45 -15.97
CA GLY A 66 -4.51 -2.74 -17.19
C GLY A 66 -3.04 -2.30 -17.21
N THR A 67 -2.81 -1.05 -17.59
CA THR A 67 -1.47 -0.47 -17.67
C THR A 67 -0.79 -0.39 -16.30
N HIS A 68 0.50 -0.73 -16.26
CA HIS A 68 1.36 -0.60 -15.09
C HIS A 68 2.36 0.53 -15.30
N TYR A 69 2.28 1.57 -14.50
CA TYR A 69 3.22 2.69 -14.47
C TYR A 69 4.27 2.43 -13.40
N ILE A 70 5.52 2.24 -13.82
CA ILE A 70 6.64 1.95 -12.93
C ILE A 70 7.50 3.20 -12.79
N ILE A 71 7.42 3.82 -11.62
CA ILE A 71 8.18 5.05 -11.34
C ILE A 71 9.64 4.71 -11.08
N THR A 72 10.51 5.26 -11.92
CA THR A 72 11.96 5.01 -11.84
C THR A 72 12.74 6.17 -12.46
N ARG A 73 14.00 6.34 -12.01
CA ARG A 73 15.00 7.22 -12.65
C ARG A 73 15.87 6.47 -13.64
N LYS A 74 15.72 5.14 -13.73
CA LYS A 74 16.48 4.31 -14.68
C LYS A 74 15.91 4.47 -16.07
N ASN A 75 16.77 4.50 -17.07
CA ASN A 75 16.37 4.47 -18.48
C ASN A 75 16.03 3.03 -18.90
N ILE A 76 14.76 2.66 -18.72
CA ILE A 76 14.26 1.33 -19.08
C ILE A 76 13.20 1.50 -20.16
N LYS A 77 13.32 0.74 -21.24
CA LYS A 77 12.34 0.78 -22.35
C LYS A 77 11.00 0.20 -21.88
N SER A 78 9.93 0.97 -22.09
CA SER A 78 8.57 0.51 -21.88
C SER A 78 8.19 -0.58 -22.88
N ARG A 79 7.28 -1.48 -22.47
CA ARG A 79 6.82 -2.59 -23.30
C ARG A 79 5.35 -2.92 -22.98
N ASP A 80 4.58 -3.25 -23.99
CA ASP A 80 3.16 -3.61 -23.87
C ASP A 80 2.41 -2.64 -22.94
N ASN A 81 1.81 -3.17 -21.87
CA ASN A 81 1.10 -2.42 -20.84
C ASN A 81 1.98 -2.04 -19.63
N ILE A 82 3.31 -2.07 -19.78
CA ILE A 82 4.28 -1.69 -18.73
C ILE A 82 5.02 -0.43 -19.20
N ILE A 83 4.78 0.68 -18.50
CA ILE A 83 5.35 1.99 -18.79
C ILE A 83 6.32 2.38 -17.70
N PHE A 84 7.62 2.43 -18.02
CA PHE A 84 8.65 2.97 -17.14
C PHE A 84 8.71 4.49 -17.33
N THR A 85 8.62 5.25 -16.25
CA THR A 85 8.56 6.71 -16.32
C THR A 85 9.14 7.34 -15.06
N THR A 86 9.56 8.60 -15.17
CA THR A 86 9.92 9.40 -13.98
C THR A 86 8.66 9.88 -13.26
N LEU A 87 8.81 10.23 -11.98
CA LEU A 87 7.69 10.75 -11.20
C LEU A 87 7.09 12.03 -11.82
N ASN A 88 7.92 12.96 -12.27
CA ASN A 88 7.45 14.21 -12.89
C ASN A 88 6.66 13.93 -14.17
N ASN A 89 7.19 13.13 -15.07
CA ASN A 89 6.50 12.77 -16.30
C ASN A 89 5.19 11.99 -16.03
N PHE A 90 5.15 11.16 -14.97
CA PHE A 90 3.92 10.50 -14.53
C PHE A 90 2.88 11.53 -14.07
N LYS A 91 3.27 12.47 -13.20
CA LYS A 91 2.39 13.54 -12.70
C LYS A 91 1.83 14.41 -13.84
N GLU A 92 2.65 14.71 -14.84
CA GLU A 92 2.23 15.51 -16.00
C GLU A 92 1.25 14.77 -16.94
N LYS A 93 1.52 13.51 -17.24
CA LYS A 93 0.83 12.81 -18.33
C LYS A 93 -0.26 11.84 -17.88
N TYR A 94 -0.09 11.20 -16.71
CA TYR A 94 -0.89 10.02 -16.34
C TYR A 94 -1.67 10.15 -15.04
N ILE A 95 -1.42 11.19 -14.23
CA ILE A 95 -2.04 11.35 -12.90
C ILE A 95 -3.58 11.39 -12.94
N ASN A 96 -4.15 11.89 -14.05
CA ASN A 96 -5.59 12.03 -14.25
C ASN A 96 -6.25 10.83 -14.96
N GLU A 97 -5.50 9.75 -15.15
CA GLU A 97 -6.03 8.55 -15.76
C GLU A 97 -7.21 7.96 -14.95
N LYS A 98 -8.24 7.53 -15.68
CA LYS A 98 -9.40 6.87 -15.04
C LYS A 98 -9.01 5.51 -14.51
N ASN A 99 -9.62 5.12 -13.37
CA ASN A 99 -9.39 3.84 -12.69
C ASN A 99 -7.90 3.56 -12.40
N LEU A 100 -7.20 4.58 -11.90
CA LEU A 100 -5.78 4.52 -11.55
C LEU A 100 -5.63 4.30 -10.05
N TRP A 101 -4.79 3.32 -9.66
CA TRP A 101 -4.53 2.93 -8.29
C TRP A 101 -3.05 2.99 -7.96
N CYS A 102 -2.71 3.73 -6.91
CA CYS A 102 -1.38 3.74 -6.31
C CYS A 102 -1.23 2.55 -5.35
N ILE A 103 -0.23 1.71 -5.60
CA ILE A 103 0.08 0.53 -4.77
C ILE A 103 1.47 0.61 -4.11
N GLY A 104 2.10 1.78 -4.15
CA GLY A 104 3.30 2.10 -3.39
C GLY A 104 4.61 1.80 -4.10
N GLY A 105 5.75 1.57 -3.41
CA GLY A 105 5.98 1.57 -1.96
C GLY A 105 6.02 2.94 -1.28
N ALA A 106 6.66 3.00 -0.12
CA ALA A 106 6.62 4.15 0.79
C ALA A 106 6.84 5.50 0.10
N ILE A 107 7.92 5.66 -0.65
CA ILE A 107 8.22 6.92 -1.37
C ILE A 107 7.10 7.28 -2.35
N ILE A 108 6.52 6.30 -3.04
CA ILE A 108 5.46 6.57 -4.02
C ILE A 108 4.16 6.95 -3.33
N TYR A 109 3.87 6.37 -2.18
CA TYR A 109 2.74 6.83 -1.36
C TYR A 109 2.94 8.27 -0.91
N SER A 110 4.09 8.63 -0.32
CA SER A 110 4.39 10.01 0.11
C SER A 110 4.24 11.02 -1.03
N GLU A 111 4.67 10.66 -2.24
CA GLU A 111 4.65 11.54 -3.41
C GLU A 111 3.27 11.65 -4.10
N LEU A 112 2.42 10.65 -3.95
CA LEU A 112 1.18 10.58 -4.72
C LEU A 112 -0.10 10.61 -3.88
N ILE A 113 -0.02 10.47 -2.56
CA ILE A 113 -1.20 10.40 -1.70
C ILE A 113 -2.09 11.64 -1.81
N SER A 114 -1.49 12.83 -1.94
CA SER A 114 -2.20 14.10 -2.12
C SER A 114 -3.01 14.21 -3.42
N TYR A 115 -2.78 13.31 -4.35
CA TYR A 115 -3.54 13.20 -5.60
C TYR A 115 -4.63 12.13 -5.53
N CYS A 116 -4.71 11.38 -4.43
CA CYS A 116 -5.73 10.35 -4.26
C CYS A 116 -7.05 10.95 -3.78
N LYS A 117 -8.15 10.42 -4.29
CA LYS A 117 -9.51 10.75 -3.84
C LYS A 117 -9.93 9.87 -2.67
N GLU A 118 -9.44 8.64 -2.68
CA GLU A 118 -9.77 7.61 -1.71
C GLU A 118 -8.51 6.84 -1.35
N ILE A 119 -8.41 6.46 -0.09
CA ILE A 119 -7.34 5.61 0.44
C ILE A 119 -8.01 4.39 1.07
N TYR A 120 -7.61 3.21 0.64
CA TYR A 120 -7.97 1.94 1.23
C TYR A 120 -6.75 1.43 2.01
N TRP A 121 -6.89 1.36 3.32
CA TRP A 121 -5.80 0.96 4.20
C TRP A 121 -6.18 -0.28 5.02
N ASN A 122 -5.41 -1.35 4.85
CA ASN A 122 -5.49 -2.54 5.67
C ASN A 122 -4.48 -2.42 6.81
N GLU A 123 -4.96 -2.34 8.04
CA GLU A 123 -4.15 -2.35 9.24
C GLU A 123 -4.09 -3.77 9.80
N LEU A 124 -2.89 -4.34 9.90
CA LEU A 124 -2.67 -5.69 10.38
C LEU A 124 -2.08 -5.64 11.80
N ILE A 125 -2.88 -6.05 12.76
CA ILE A 125 -2.52 -6.17 14.16
C ILE A 125 -2.05 -7.60 14.36
N LEU A 126 -0.73 -7.81 14.37
CA LEU A 126 -0.13 -9.13 14.50
C LEU A 126 -0.04 -9.53 15.97
N ASP A 127 -0.36 -10.79 16.27
CA ASP A 127 -0.14 -11.35 17.62
C ASP A 127 1.27 -11.03 18.12
N SER A 128 1.39 -10.56 19.34
CA SER A 128 2.64 -10.02 19.89
C SER A 128 3.77 -11.06 19.97
N ASN A 129 3.45 -12.31 20.30
CA ASN A 129 4.44 -13.38 20.41
C ASN A 129 4.94 -13.82 19.03
N LYS A 130 4.02 -13.99 18.08
CA LYS A 130 4.35 -14.33 16.68
C LYS A 130 5.13 -13.21 16.02
N ARG A 131 4.75 -11.95 16.28
CA ARG A 131 5.47 -10.77 15.82
C ARG A 131 6.89 -10.70 16.37
N SER A 132 7.08 -10.93 17.68
CA SER A 132 8.40 -10.92 18.31
C SER A 132 9.34 -11.96 17.68
N LYS A 133 8.86 -13.20 17.47
CA LYS A 133 9.62 -14.25 16.78
C LYS A 133 9.98 -13.85 15.34
N LEU A 134 9.05 -13.23 14.62
CA LEU A 134 9.30 -12.72 13.27
C LEU A 134 10.38 -11.64 13.27
N MET A 135 10.28 -10.67 14.18
CA MET A 135 11.24 -9.57 14.30
C MET A 135 12.62 -10.03 14.72
N GLU A 136 12.73 -11.03 15.59
CA GLU A 136 14.00 -11.65 15.98
C GLU A 136 14.65 -12.35 14.79
N ARG A 137 13.90 -13.20 14.07
CA ARG A 137 14.37 -13.90 12.87
C ARG A 137 14.90 -12.96 11.78
N PHE A 138 14.32 -11.78 11.64
CA PHE A 138 14.68 -10.76 10.67
C PHE A 138 15.30 -9.51 11.30
N SER A 139 16.00 -9.65 12.43
CA SER A 139 16.55 -8.53 13.21
C SER A 139 17.53 -7.65 12.42
N SER A 140 18.35 -8.25 11.58
CA SER A 140 19.32 -7.55 10.70
C SER A 140 18.73 -7.12 9.35
N SER A 141 17.47 -7.43 9.06
CA SER A 141 16.84 -7.13 7.78
C SER A 141 16.35 -5.69 7.71
N SER A 142 16.29 -5.17 6.48
CA SER A 142 15.74 -3.83 6.22
C SER A 142 14.27 -3.75 6.59
N LYS A 143 13.89 -2.68 7.29
CA LYS A 143 12.52 -2.34 7.66
C LYS A 143 12.13 -1.06 6.93
N VAL A 144 10.95 -1.04 6.36
CA VAL A 144 10.39 0.13 5.69
C VAL A 144 9.08 0.50 6.37
N PHE A 145 8.99 1.75 6.80
CA PHE A 145 7.80 2.32 7.42
C PHE A 145 7.23 3.43 6.52
N LEU A 146 5.96 3.76 6.73
CA LEU A 146 5.40 4.98 6.18
C LEU A 146 6.06 6.20 6.84
N ASP A 147 6.13 7.31 6.12
CA ASP A 147 6.62 8.58 6.69
C ASP A 147 5.63 9.17 7.72
N GLU A 148 6.10 10.16 8.46
CA GLU A 148 5.35 10.80 9.54
C GLU A 148 4.06 11.47 9.03
N ALA A 149 4.14 12.17 7.89
CA ALA A 149 3.01 12.87 7.31
C ALA A 149 1.89 11.88 6.94
N LEU A 150 2.25 10.78 6.28
CA LEU A 150 1.28 9.76 5.90
C LEU A 150 0.68 9.03 7.12
N ARG A 151 1.49 8.77 8.15
CA ARG A 151 0.99 8.19 9.41
C ARG A 151 -0.03 9.11 10.08
N LYS A 152 0.21 10.42 10.09
CA LYS A 152 -0.75 11.40 10.63
C LYS A 152 -2.06 11.35 9.85
N ILE A 153 -2.01 11.36 8.51
CA ILE A 153 -3.21 11.24 7.66
C ILE A 153 -4.03 9.99 8.02
N LEU A 154 -3.38 8.85 8.19
CA LEU A 154 -4.07 7.60 8.52
C LEU A 154 -4.61 7.58 9.95
N LYS A 155 -3.98 8.30 10.89
CA LYS A 155 -4.39 8.37 12.31
C LYS A 155 -5.42 9.44 12.61
N THR A 156 -5.47 10.54 11.85
CA THR A 156 -6.39 11.66 12.10
C THR A 156 -7.82 11.28 11.74
N GLN A 157 -8.42 10.46 12.56
CA GLN A 157 -9.85 10.14 12.50
C GLN A 157 -10.75 11.29 13.00
N ASP A 158 -10.18 12.44 13.42
CA ASP A 158 -10.88 13.47 14.18
C ASP A 158 -11.33 14.70 13.40
N THR A 159 -11.06 14.81 12.12
CA THR A 159 -11.51 15.97 11.34
C THR A 159 -12.39 15.56 10.17
N ALA A 160 -13.69 15.59 10.37
CA ALA A 160 -14.78 15.80 9.37
C ALA A 160 -14.75 15.00 8.04
N SER A 161 -13.89 14.04 7.87
CA SER A 161 -13.89 13.11 6.75
C SER A 161 -14.40 11.77 7.26
N TYR A 162 -15.57 11.41 6.83
CA TYR A 162 -16.26 10.21 7.25
C TYR A 162 -15.39 8.99 7.01
N VAL A 163 -14.97 8.35 8.09
CA VAL A 163 -14.39 7.01 8.05
C VAL A 163 -15.55 6.04 8.20
N GLU A 164 -16.03 5.47 7.12
CA GLU A 164 -16.88 4.30 7.21
C GLU A 164 -15.96 3.13 7.56
N MET A 165 -15.85 2.87 8.86
CA MET A 165 -15.20 1.67 9.36
C MET A 165 -16.15 0.49 9.14
N GLU A 166 -16.12 -0.15 7.99
CA GLU A 166 -16.38 -1.58 7.97
C GLU A 166 -15.16 -2.26 8.59
N SER A 167 -15.07 -2.17 9.91
CA SER A 167 -14.12 -2.98 10.67
C SER A 167 -14.63 -4.41 10.70
N LEU A 168 -14.43 -5.14 9.61
CA LEU A 168 -14.41 -6.58 9.67
C LEU A 168 -13.11 -6.98 10.38
N VAL A 169 -13.17 -6.92 11.70
CA VAL A 169 -12.15 -7.49 12.56
C VAL A 169 -12.29 -9.02 12.45
N GLU A 170 -11.58 -9.63 11.51
CA GLU A 170 -11.50 -11.07 11.45
C GLU A 170 -10.32 -11.57 12.25
N CYS A 171 -10.63 -12.23 13.35
CA CYS A 171 -9.64 -12.96 14.14
C CYS A 171 -9.27 -14.26 13.41
N ASP A 172 -7.97 -14.56 13.31
CA ASP A 172 -7.49 -15.86 12.81
C ASP A 172 -7.64 -17.01 13.84
N GLY A 173 -8.38 -16.77 14.93
CA GLY A 173 -8.46 -17.68 16.06
C GLY A 173 -7.21 -17.72 16.94
N GLU A 174 -6.14 -16.99 16.57
CA GLU A 174 -4.83 -17.02 17.18
C GLU A 174 -4.31 -15.63 17.58
N GLY A 175 -5.18 -14.62 17.69
CA GLY A 175 -4.88 -13.30 18.23
C GLY A 175 -4.38 -12.26 17.22
N SER A 176 -4.25 -12.58 15.93
CA SER A 176 -3.95 -11.59 14.90
C SER A 176 -5.22 -11.09 14.21
N LEU A 177 -5.29 -9.81 13.92
CA LEU A 177 -6.47 -9.14 13.39
C LEU A 177 -6.13 -8.37 12.11
N ILE A 178 -7.11 -8.15 11.25
CA ILE A 178 -7.03 -7.22 10.13
C ILE A 178 -8.20 -6.25 10.20
N ALA A 179 -7.91 -4.95 10.17
CA ALA A 179 -8.89 -3.89 10.06
C ALA A 179 -8.81 -3.27 8.66
N PHE A 180 -9.96 -3.09 8.02
CA PHE A 180 -10.07 -2.47 6.70
C PHE A 180 -10.59 -1.05 6.89
N HIS A 181 -9.81 -0.06 6.51
CA HIS A 181 -10.16 1.35 6.58
C HIS A 181 -10.38 1.90 5.17
N HIS A 182 -11.44 2.67 5.00
CA HIS A 182 -11.72 3.41 3.77
C HIS A 182 -11.79 4.90 4.09
N LEU A 183 -10.81 5.67 3.61
CA LEU A 183 -10.72 7.10 3.83
C LEU A 183 -11.05 7.83 2.51
N TYR A 184 -11.97 8.77 2.55
CA TYR A 184 -12.42 9.53 1.39
C TYR A 184 -12.64 11.01 1.74
N ASN A 185 -12.83 11.85 0.71
CA ASN A 185 -13.02 13.30 0.84
C ASN A 185 -11.82 14.07 1.41
N PHE A 186 -10.58 13.71 1.01
CA PHE A 186 -9.42 14.54 1.34
C PHE A 186 -9.51 15.88 0.62
N SER A 187 -9.52 16.98 1.36
CA SER A 187 -9.22 18.28 0.78
C SER A 187 -7.70 18.44 0.67
N ARG A 188 -7.21 19.13 -0.38
CA ARG A 188 -5.78 19.48 -0.47
C ARG A 188 -5.31 20.34 0.71
N SER A 189 -6.21 21.06 1.37
CA SER A 189 -5.94 21.86 2.57
C SER A 189 -5.54 21.00 3.76
N ASP A 190 -6.08 19.78 3.90
CA ASP A 190 -5.78 18.87 5.00
C ASP A 190 -4.35 18.32 4.93
N LEU A 191 -3.76 18.33 3.73
CA LEU A 191 -2.42 17.82 3.45
C LEU A 191 -1.33 18.89 3.59
N ASN A 192 -1.70 20.20 3.56
CA ASN A 192 -0.75 21.31 3.69
C ASN A 192 -0.56 21.76 5.14
N ASN A 193 -1.35 21.24 6.08
CA ASN A 193 -1.29 21.57 7.51
C ASN A 193 -0.58 20.49 8.35
N VAL A 194 0.16 19.59 7.70
CA VAL A 194 0.91 18.50 8.36
C VAL A 194 2.42 18.69 8.18
#